data_2378ce871de0f952bc76017026367849
#
_entry.id   2378ce871de0f952bc76017026367849
#
_cell.length_a   1.000
_cell.length_b   1.000
_cell.length_c   1.000
_cell.angle_alpha   90.00
_cell.angle_beta   90.00
_cell.angle_gamma   90.00
#
_symmetry.space_group_name_H-M   'P 1'
#
loop_
_entity.id
_entity.type
_entity.pdbx_description
1 polymer ?
#
loop_
_entity_poly.entity_id
_entity_poly.type
_entity_poly.pdbx_seq_one_letter_code
_entity_poly.pdbx_strand_id
1 'polypeptide(L)'
;MHFTLQQLKLFEAVSRNNSYTRAAEELHLTQPAVSIQIKRLEEQCGLPIFESVSKKIFTTAAGKALYDASLDILNRAEELKNTIEELKGVVKGPLRLSVVTTSKYFMPHLLGTFLNQYPEVEPKMVFTNRARVIQRLYDNEDDFVVMGQTPEDDKLETYPFLENILVPVAHPDHPLAKKKKITLKELVKERFLVREEGSGTRLVFDRLLEKNEFKVEPYMELGSSEAIKQGVMAGLGLAILSLHSLRLEQDAKKLVVLDVEGFPIKRRWFAVHMKGKKLSLVAQTFHDFILAESNNILGFNKK
;
A
#
# COMPACT_ATOMS: atom_id res chain seq x y z
N MET A 1 35.44 -8.97 -11.40
CA MET A 1 34.56 -8.12 -10.60
C MET A 1 34.52 -8.69 -9.19
N HIS A 2 34.84 -7.89 -8.15
CA HIS A 2 34.85 -8.32 -6.75
C HIS A 2 34.13 -7.30 -5.89
N PHE A 3 32.83 -7.17 -6.04
CA PHE A 3 32.06 -6.27 -5.19
C PHE A 3 31.48 -7.01 -3.97
N THR A 4 31.34 -6.26 -2.88
CA THR A 4 30.77 -6.76 -1.63
C THR A 4 29.28 -6.47 -1.54
N LEU A 5 28.54 -7.26 -0.77
CA LEU A 5 27.14 -6.97 -0.47
C LEU A 5 26.94 -5.58 0.13
N GLN A 6 27.90 -5.07 0.89
CA GLN A 6 27.85 -3.72 1.46
C GLN A 6 27.96 -2.65 0.38
N GLN A 7 28.83 -2.84 -0.62
CA GLN A 7 28.90 -1.90 -1.76
C GLN A 7 27.60 -1.89 -2.58
N LEU A 8 26.96 -3.05 -2.78
CA LEU A 8 25.67 -3.13 -3.46
C LEU A 8 24.57 -2.44 -2.66
N LYS A 9 24.53 -2.58 -1.32
CA LYS A 9 23.61 -1.83 -0.45
C LYS A 9 23.80 -0.33 -0.54
N LEU A 10 25.05 0.13 -0.52
CA LEU A 10 25.37 1.55 -0.65
C LEU A 10 24.94 2.10 -2.01
N PHE A 11 25.20 1.35 -3.07
CA PHE A 11 24.84 1.74 -4.43
C PHE A 11 23.31 1.78 -4.60
N GLU A 12 22.58 0.77 -4.09
CA GLU A 12 21.10 0.74 -4.09
C GLU A 12 20.55 1.99 -3.37
N ALA A 13 21.02 2.27 -2.16
CA ALA A 13 20.55 3.41 -1.39
C ALA A 13 20.83 4.77 -2.09
N VAL A 14 22.00 4.95 -2.72
CA VAL A 14 22.32 6.16 -3.49
C VAL A 14 21.40 6.28 -4.71
N SER A 15 21.18 5.17 -5.44
CA SER A 15 20.31 5.14 -6.62
C SER A 15 18.87 5.48 -6.28
N ARG A 16 18.30 4.87 -5.24
CA ARG A 16 16.93 5.09 -4.79
C ARG A 16 16.69 6.51 -4.25
N ASN A 17 17.65 7.04 -3.52
CA ASN A 17 17.56 8.39 -2.96
C ASN A 17 17.97 9.50 -3.94
N ASN A 18 18.63 9.16 -5.04
CA ASN A 18 19.31 10.10 -5.95
C ASN A 18 20.21 11.10 -5.19
N SER A 19 20.84 10.63 -4.10
CA SER A 19 21.59 11.49 -3.19
C SER A 19 22.57 10.71 -2.33
N TYR A 20 23.84 11.06 -2.39
CA TYR A 20 24.88 10.49 -1.50
C TYR A 20 24.63 10.83 -0.03
N THR A 21 24.16 12.05 0.25
CA THR A 21 23.91 12.51 1.63
C THR A 21 22.76 11.74 2.27
N ARG A 22 21.63 11.61 1.58
CA ARG A 22 20.48 10.86 2.09
C ARG A 22 20.80 9.37 2.26
N ALA A 23 21.54 8.79 1.33
CA ALA A 23 21.99 7.40 1.46
C ALA A 23 22.93 7.21 2.66
N ALA A 24 23.82 8.17 2.90
CA ALA A 24 24.70 8.15 4.07
C ALA A 24 23.92 8.24 5.39
N GLU A 25 22.95 9.15 5.47
CA GLU A 25 22.08 9.30 6.64
C GLU A 25 21.29 8.01 6.90
N GLU A 26 20.70 7.43 5.87
CA GLU A 26 19.93 6.19 5.96
C GLU A 26 20.77 5.00 6.45
N LEU A 27 22.01 4.91 5.99
CA LEU A 27 22.91 3.80 6.32
C LEU A 27 23.82 4.09 7.53
N HIS A 28 23.59 5.22 8.23
CA HIS A 28 24.37 5.65 9.38
C HIS A 28 25.88 5.78 9.08
N LEU A 29 26.19 6.32 7.90
CA LEU A 29 27.56 6.55 7.42
C LEU A 29 27.80 8.03 7.15
N THR A 30 29.06 8.39 6.88
CA THR A 30 29.41 9.72 6.38
C THR A 30 29.32 9.77 4.86
N GLN A 31 28.90 10.89 4.30
CA GLN A 31 28.82 11.07 2.84
C GLN A 31 30.19 10.80 2.13
N PRO A 32 31.36 11.23 2.65
CA PRO A 32 32.63 10.87 2.06
C PRO A 32 32.91 9.36 2.01
N ALA A 33 32.50 8.61 3.06
CA ALA A 33 32.66 7.16 3.07
C ALA A 33 31.82 6.50 1.97
N VAL A 34 30.56 6.92 1.81
CA VAL A 34 29.69 6.45 0.72
C VAL A 34 30.31 6.77 -0.64
N SER A 35 30.77 8.00 -0.85
CA SER A 35 31.36 8.43 -2.12
C SER A 35 32.60 7.60 -2.49
N ILE A 36 33.48 7.31 -1.53
CA ILE A 36 34.66 6.46 -1.76
C ILE A 36 34.26 5.05 -2.17
N GLN A 37 33.26 4.47 -1.52
CA GLN A 37 32.82 3.10 -1.84
C GLN A 37 32.15 3.02 -3.22
N ILE A 38 31.35 4.02 -3.58
CA ILE A 38 30.74 4.10 -4.91
C ILE A 38 31.82 4.24 -5.99
N LYS A 39 32.82 5.11 -5.77
CA LYS A 39 33.93 5.25 -6.71
C LYS A 39 34.70 3.94 -6.90
N ARG A 40 34.97 3.19 -5.83
CA ARG A 40 35.58 1.87 -5.92
C ARG A 40 34.71 0.87 -6.70
N LEU A 41 33.39 0.96 -6.56
CA LEU A 41 32.47 0.11 -7.31
C LEU A 41 32.50 0.48 -8.81
N GLU A 42 32.56 1.76 -9.17
CA GLU A 42 32.75 2.22 -10.56
C GLU A 42 34.06 1.71 -11.16
N GLU A 43 35.17 1.82 -10.41
CA GLU A 43 36.47 1.29 -10.83
C GLU A 43 36.41 -0.23 -11.09
N GLN A 44 35.68 -0.98 -10.29
CA GLN A 44 35.50 -2.43 -10.48
C GLN A 44 34.57 -2.77 -11.66
N CYS A 45 33.56 -1.93 -11.93
CA CYS A 45 32.69 -2.07 -13.09
C CYS A 45 33.38 -1.66 -14.39
N GLY A 46 34.39 -0.80 -14.31
CA GLY A 46 35.07 -0.21 -15.47
C GLY A 46 34.22 0.80 -16.26
N LEU A 47 33.07 1.18 -15.74
CA LEU A 47 32.11 2.10 -16.32
C LEU A 47 31.53 3.01 -15.25
N PRO A 48 31.23 4.28 -15.55
CA PRO A 48 30.50 5.15 -14.63
C PRO A 48 29.09 4.60 -14.41
N ILE A 49 28.69 4.45 -13.15
CA ILE A 49 27.35 3.98 -12.76
C ILE A 49 26.42 5.13 -12.40
N PHE A 50 27.01 6.31 -12.14
CA PHE A 50 26.26 7.55 -11.95
C PHE A 50 26.78 8.65 -12.88
N GLU A 51 25.89 9.56 -13.25
CA GLU A 51 26.20 10.82 -13.93
C GLU A 51 25.60 11.98 -13.15
N SER A 52 26.26 13.15 -13.23
CA SER A 52 25.79 14.36 -12.56
C SER A 52 25.37 15.39 -13.60
N VAL A 53 24.09 15.77 -13.60
CA VAL A 53 23.55 16.82 -14.46
C VAL A 53 22.93 17.90 -13.57
N SER A 54 23.39 19.12 -13.68
CA SER A 54 22.89 20.27 -12.89
C SER A 54 22.85 20.00 -11.38
N LYS A 55 23.91 19.40 -10.83
CA LYS A 55 24.03 19.00 -9.40
C LYS A 55 23.04 17.91 -8.94
N LYS A 56 22.33 17.29 -9.86
CA LYS A 56 21.51 16.12 -9.59
C LYS A 56 22.21 14.86 -10.09
N ILE A 57 22.04 13.77 -9.36
CA ILE A 57 22.65 12.47 -9.66
C ILE A 57 21.62 11.62 -10.38
N PHE A 58 22.04 10.98 -11.46
CA PHE A 58 21.25 10.04 -12.25
C PHE A 58 22.04 8.75 -12.44
N THR A 59 21.35 7.63 -12.53
CA THR A 59 21.95 6.35 -12.90
C THR A 59 22.19 6.29 -14.40
N THR A 60 23.38 5.87 -14.82
CA THR A 60 23.70 5.57 -16.22
C THR A 60 23.02 4.27 -16.68
N ALA A 61 23.15 3.90 -17.95
CA ALA A 61 22.69 2.59 -18.42
C ALA A 61 23.40 1.42 -17.68
N ALA A 62 24.72 1.55 -17.40
CA ALA A 62 25.44 0.57 -16.58
C ALA A 62 24.96 0.57 -15.14
N GLY A 63 24.68 1.77 -14.56
CA GLY A 63 24.08 1.90 -13.24
C GLY A 63 22.71 1.24 -13.15
N LYS A 64 21.87 1.38 -14.16
CA LYS A 64 20.55 0.73 -14.16
C LYS A 64 20.66 -0.79 -14.16
N ALA A 65 21.49 -1.36 -15.04
CA ALA A 65 21.74 -2.80 -15.06
C ALA A 65 22.30 -3.32 -13.72
N LEU A 66 23.23 -2.55 -13.11
CA LEU A 66 23.79 -2.87 -11.80
C LEU A 66 22.71 -2.75 -10.71
N TYR A 67 21.78 -1.79 -10.79
CA TYR A 67 20.71 -1.59 -9.82
C TYR A 67 19.77 -2.81 -9.79
N ASP A 68 19.30 -3.24 -10.95
CA ASP A 68 18.41 -4.40 -11.07
C ASP A 68 19.10 -5.66 -10.51
N ALA A 69 20.35 -5.91 -10.92
CA ALA A 69 21.13 -7.04 -10.41
C ALA A 69 21.42 -6.93 -8.90
N SER A 70 21.66 -5.72 -8.38
CA SER A 70 21.89 -5.49 -6.95
C SER A 70 20.67 -5.83 -6.11
N LEU A 71 19.48 -5.45 -6.57
CA LEU A 71 18.22 -5.80 -5.90
C LEU A 71 18.05 -7.32 -5.79
N ASP A 72 18.30 -8.05 -6.88
CA ASP A 72 18.18 -9.51 -6.89
C ASP A 72 19.18 -10.18 -5.92
N ILE A 73 20.44 -9.75 -5.92
CA ILE A 73 21.48 -10.29 -5.03
C ILE A 73 21.17 -9.99 -3.56
N LEU A 74 20.76 -8.75 -3.24
CA LEU A 74 20.45 -8.33 -1.88
C LEU A 74 19.21 -9.06 -1.35
N ASN A 75 18.20 -9.23 -2.19
CA ASN A 75 16.99 -10.00 -1.85
C ASN A 75 17.36 -11.47 -1.57
N ARG A 76 18.22 -12.07 -2.41
CA ARG A 76 18.64 -13.46 -2.22
C ARG A 76 19.48 -13.67 -0.95
N ALA A 77 20.30 -12.68 -0.60
CA ALA A 77 21.05 -12.70 0.66
C ALA A 77 20.12 -12.60 1.90
N GLU A 78 19.06 -11.79 1.83
CA GLU A 78 18.07 -11.70 2.89
C GLU A 78 17.22 -12.98 2.99
N GLU A 79 16.85 -13.59 1.85
CA GLU A 79 16.18 -14.89 1.82
C GLU A 79 17.00 -15.98 2.52
N LEU A 80 18.32 -16.05 2.27
CA LEU A 80 19.20 -16.99 2.94
C LEU A 80 19.20 -16.80 4.45
N LYS A 81 19.29 -15.54 4.91
CA LYS A 81 19.23 -15.22 6.34
C LYS A 81 17.91 -15.67 6.94
N ASN A 82 16.78 -15.37 6.27
CA ASN A 82 15.45 -15.79 6.69
C ASN A 82 15.35 -17.32 6.78
N THR A 83 15.85 -18.05 5.78
CA THR A 83 15.86 -19.52 5.78
C THR A 83 16.64 -20.09 6.99
N ILE A 84 17.75 -19.46 7.36
CA ILE A 84 18.52 -19.87 8.55
C ILE A 84 17.72 -19.63 9.83
N GLU A 85 16.99 -18.51 9.96
CA GLU A 85 16.14 -18.23 11.12
C GLU A 85 14.90 -19.17 11.14
N GLU A 86 14.33 -19.50 9.98
CA GLU A 86 13.26 -20.50 9.83
C GLU A 86 13.67 -21.86 10.41
N LEU A 87 14.90 -22.30 10.12
CA LEU A 87 15.43 -23.54 10.66
C LEU A 87 15.55 -23.55 12.19
N LYS A 88 15.62 -22.36 12.81
CA LYS A 88 15.60 -22.20 14.28
C LYS A 88 14.20 -22.20 14.87
N GLY A 89 13.14 -22.12 14.02
CA GLY A 89 11.75 -22.12 14.44
C GLY A 89 11.29 -20.87 15.17
N VAL A 90 12.05 -19.78 15.13
CA VAL A 90 11.73 -18.52 15.84
C VAL A 90 11.16 -17.50 14.87
N VAL A 91 9.92 -17.06 15.12
CA VAL A 91 9.25 -15.99 14.35
C VAL A 91 9.74 -14.64 14.87
N LYS A 92 10.79 -14.09 14.26
CA LYS A 92 11.39 -12.79 14.62
C LYS A 92 12.03 -12.11 13.43
N GLY A 93 12.24 -10.79 13.56
CA GLY A 93 12.91 -9.96 12.57
C GLY A 93 11.95 -9.05 11.79
N PRO A 94 12.39 -8.46 10.67
CA PRO A 94 11.63 -7.43 9.97
C PRO A 94 10.42 -8.00 9.24
N LEU A 95 9.30 -7.28 9.34
CA LEU A 95 8.07 -7.48 8.55
C LEU A 95 7.81 -6.19 7.76
N ARG A 96 8.03 -6.23 6.45
CA ARG A 96 7.90 -5.05 5.57
C ARG A 96 6.59 -5.12 4.78
N LEU A 97 5.74 -4.12 4.97
CA LEU A 97 4.43 -4.08 4.34
C LEU A 97 4.15 -2.70 3.74
N SER A 98 3.59 -2.68 2.55
CA SER A 98 2.93 -1.48 2.04
C SER A 98 1.45 -1.73 1.87
N VAL A 99 0.67 -0.78 2.32
CA VAL A 99 -0.78 -0.91 2.35
C VAL A 99 -1.44 0.38 1.84
N VAL A 100 -2.55 0.25 1.12
CA VAL A 100 -3.29 1.41 0.65
C VAL A 100 -3.90 2.19 1.84
N THR A 101 -3.98 3.51 1.71
CA THR A 101 -4.42 4.41 2.79
C THR A 101 -5.74 4.01 3.46
N THR A 102 -6.67 3.39 2.74
CA THR A 102 -7.95 2.95 3.31
C THR A 102 -7.80 1.78 4.28
N SER A 103 -6.73 0.99 4.19
CA SER A 103 -6.50 -0.12 5.12
C SER A 103 -6.04 0.29 6.52
N LYS A 104 -5.73 1.59 6.72
CA LYS A 104 -5.35 2.13 8.04
C LYS A 104 -6.39 1.92 9.14
N TYR A 105 -7.63 1.67 8.76
CA TYR A 105 -8.73 1.45 9.71
C TYR A 105 -8.81 0.02 10.26
N PHE A 106 -8.05 -0.92 9.69
CA PHE A 106 -8.07 -2.32 10.14
C PHE A 106 -6.68 -2.97 10.25
N MET A 107 -5.72 -2.63 9.37
CA MET A 107 -4.38 -3.24 9.41
C MET A 107 -3.64 -3.06 10.74
N PRO A 108 -3.69 -1.90 11.42
CA PRO A 108 -3.07 -1.76 12.75
C PRO A 108 -3.66 -2.70 13.80
N HIS A 109 -4.95 -3.01 13.73
CA HIS A 109 -5.59 -3.94 14.67
C HIS A 109 -5.13 -5.38 14.43
N LEU A 110 -5.02 -5.80 13.16
CA LEU A 110 -4.47 -7.11 12.81
C LEU A 110 -3.02 -7.23 13.24
N LEU A 111 -2.21 -6.22 12.93
CA LEU A 111 -0.80 -6.17 13.29
C LEU A 111 -0.60 -6.18 14.81
N GLY A 112 -1.37 -5.38 15.55
CA GLY A 112 -1.29 -5.35 17.02
C GLY A 112 -1.60 -6.70 17.64
N THR A 113 -2.63 -7.41 17.16
CA THR A 113 -2.95 -8.77 17.63
C THR A 113 -1.83 -9.76 17.31
N PHE A 114 -1.23 -9.66 16.13
CA PHE A 114 -0.10 -10.48 15.72
C PHE A 114 1.15 -10.24 16.59
N LEU A 115 1.50 -8.98 16.83
CA LEU A 115 2.68 -8.61 17.62
C LEU A 115 2.57 -9.03 19.10
N ASN A 116 1.35 -9.14 19.64
CA ASN A 116 1.13 -9.72 20.97
C ASN A 116 1.52 -11.22 21.03
N GLN A 117 1.43 -11.94 19.91
CA GLN A 117 1.84 -13.34 19.80
C GLN A 117 3.33 -13.49 19.46
N TYR A 118 3.87 -12.53 18.69
CA TYR A 118 5.23 -12.54 18.16
C TYR A 118 5.95 -11.21 18.48
N PRO A 119 6.36 -10.99 19.72
CA PRO A 119 6.89 -9.68 20.17
C PRO A 119 8.28 -9.34 19.61
N GLU A 120 9.00 -10.33 19.06
CA GLU A 120 10.32 -10.11 18.43
C GLU A 120 10.24 -9.72 16.93
N VAL A 121 9.02 -9.53 16.42
CA VAL A 121 8.81 -9.04 15.04
C VAL A 121 8.96 -7.52 15.01
N GLU A 122 9.71 -7.04 14.01
CA GLU A 122 9.96 -5.61 13.77
C GLU A 122 9.11 -5.11 12.59
N PRO A 123 7.92 -4.55 12.83
CA PRO A 123 7.05 -4.14 11.74
C PRO A 123 7.50 -2.84 11.08
N LYS A 124 7.53 -2.85 9.75
CA LYS A 124 7.71 -1.67 8.90
C LYS A 124 6.53 -1.57 7.95
N MET A 125 5.52 -0.78 8.33
CA MET A 125 4.30 -0.63 7.54
C MET A 125 4.20 0.77 6.93
N VAL A 126 4.09 0.83 5.61
CA VAL A 126 3.95 2.08 4.85
C VAL A 126 2.51 2.22 4.37
N PHE A 127 1.84 3.32 4.75
CA PHE A 127 0.51 3.69 4.23
C PHE A 127 0.66 4.69 3.10
N THR A 128 0.25 4.30 1.89
CA THR A 128 0.38 5.18 0.73
C THR A 128 -0.74 4.96 -0.29
N ASN A 129 -0.76 5.70 -1.39
CA ASN A 129 -1.74 5.52 -2.44
C ASN A 129 -1.48 4.24 -3.25
N ARG A 130 -2.49 3.81 -4.02
CA ARG A 130 -2.42 2.56 -4.79
C ARG A 130 -1.26 2.54 -5.80
N ALA A 131 -1.00 3.65 -6.47
CA ALA A 131 0.08 3.72 -7.47
C ALA A 131 1.45 3.45 -6.83
N ARG A 132 1.72 4.06 -5.66
CA ARG A 132 2.97 3.83 -4.94
C ARG A 132 3.05 2.42 -4.33
N VAL A 133 1.92 1.85 -3.86
CA VAL A 133 1.89 0.45 -3.41
C VAL A 133 2.25 -0.50 -4.54
N ILE A 134 1.70 -0.28 -5.74
CA ILE A 134 2.02 -1.09 -6.92
C ILE A 134 3.50 -0.93 -7.32
N GLN A 135 4.03 0.29 -7.31
CA GLN A 135 5.43 0.54 -7.59
C GLN A 135 6.33 -0.26 -6.64
N ARG A 136 6.09 -0.15 -5.32
CA ARG A 136 6.85 -0.89 -4.29
C ARG A 136 6.74 -2.40 -4.43
N LEU A 137 5.57 -2.91 -4.86
CA LEU A 137 5.36 -4.33 -5.14
C LEU A 137 6.31 -4.82 -6.26
N TYR A 138 6.37 -4.08 -7.37
CA TYR A 138 7.26 -4.44 -8.48
C TYR A 138 8.75 -4.19 -8.18
N ASP A 139 9.05 -3.19 -7.38
CA ASP A 139 10.42 -2.90 -6.90
C ASP A 139 10.87 -3.89 -5.78
N ASN A 140 9.97 -4.83 -5.39
CA ASN A 140 10.21 -5.82 -4.34
C ASN A 140 10.70 -5.24 -3.00
N GLU A 141 10.24 -4.03 -2.65
CA GLU A 141 10.62 -3.32 -1.43
C GLU A 141 9.95 -3.90 -0.16
N ASP A 142 8.82 -4.61 -0.31
CA ASP A 142 8.00 -5.14 0.78
C ASP A 142 7.90 -6.66 0.71
N ASP A 143 7.63 -7.32 1.82
CA ASP A 143 7.37 -8.77 1.85
C ASP A 143 6.11 -9.09 1.07
N PHE A 144 5.03 -8.38 1.34
CA PHE A 144 3.82 -8.33 0.54
C PHE A 144 3.08 -7.00 0.74
N VAL A 145 2.11 -6.73 -0.10
CA VAL A 145 1.32 -5.50 -0.04
C VAL A 145 -0.16 -5.80 0.18
N VAL A 146 -0.91 -4.82 0.73
CA VAL A 146 -2.36 -4.94 0.92
C VAL A 146 -3.10 -3.89 0.12
N MET A 147 -4.05 -4.34 -0.72
CA MET A 147 -4.88 -3.46 -1.54
C MET A 147 -6.27 -4.04 -1.81
N GLY A 148 -7.23 -3.18 -2.13
CA GLY A 148 -8.61 -3.58 -2.47
C GLY A 148 -8.87 -3.72 -3.97
N GLN A 149 -7.92 -3.32 -4.81
CA GLN A 149 -7.97 -3.44 -6.27
C GLN A 149 -6.58 -3.83 -6.77
N THR A 150 -6.44 -5.07 -7.18
CA THR A 150 -5.19 -5.63 -7.74
C THR A 150 -5.00 -5.25 -9.21
N PRO A 151 -3.76 -5.12 -9.70
CA PRO A 151 -3.50 -5.15 -11.13
C PRO A 151 -3.91 -6.49 -11.74
N GLU A 152 -4.28 -6.48 -13.02
CA GLU A 152 -4.46 -7.70 -13.81
C GLU A 152 -3.10 -8.09 -14.39
N ASP A 153 -2.33 -8.89 -13.67
CA ASP A 153 -0.98 -9.31 -14.05
C ASP A 153 -0.71 -10.73 -13.53
N ASP A 154 -0.38 -11.64 -14.46
CA ASP A 154 -0.09 -13.05 -14.16
C ASP A 154 1.20 -13.27 -13.36
N LYS A 155 2.01 -12.21 -13.19
CA LYS A 155 3.20 -12.21 -12.34
C LYS A 155 2.90 -12.00 -10.86
N LEU A 156 1.63 -11.78 -10.50
CA LEU A 156 1.21 -11.55 -9.14
C LEU A 156 0.48 -12.76 -8.56
N GLU A 157 0.71 -13.03 -7.30
CA GLU A 157 -0.11 -13.90 -6.47
C GLU A 157 -0.97 -13.05 -5.56
N THR A 158 -2.30 -13.30 -5.59
CA THR A 158 -3.29 -12.48 -4.90
C THR A 158 -4.15 -13.34 -3.99
N TYR A 159 -4.17 -13.01 -2.71
CA TYR A 159 -4.87 -13.78 -1.68
C TYR A 159 -5.98 -12.93 -1.03
N PRO A 160 -7.26 -13.23 -1.32
CA PRO A 160 -8.37 -12.50 -0.70
C PRO A 160 -8.50 -12.90 0.77
N PHE A 161 -8.57 -11.91 1.69
CA PHE A 161 -8.63 -12.22 3.13
C PHE A 161 -9.78 -11.53 3.89
N LEU A 162 -10.29 -10.40 3.42
CA LEU A 162 -11.30 -9.64 4.12
C LEU A 162 -12.30 -9.04 3.13
N GLU A 163 -13.59 -8.92 3.51
CA GLU A 163 -14.56 -8.18 2.70
C GLU A 163 -14.24 -6.69 2.67
N ASN A 164 -14.48 -6.06 1.52
CA ASN A 164 -14.38 -4.62 1.33
C ASN A 164 -15.70 -4.11 0.77
N ILE A 165 -16.54 -3.60 1.62
CA ILE A 165 -17.87 -3.12 1.29
C ILE A 165 -17.83 -1.63 1.06
N LEU A 166 -18.19 -1.18 -0.16
CA LEU A 166 -18.28 0.23 -0.49
C LEU A 166 -19.73 0.69 -0.42
N VAL A 167 -19.95 1.82 0.23
CA VAL A 167 -21.27 2.40 0.46
C VAL A 167 -21.29 3.89 0.15
N PRO A 168 -22.42 4.43 -0.33
CA PRO A 168 -22.65 5.86 -0.43
C PRO A 168 -22.96 6.43 0.95
N VAL A 169 -22.36 7.57 1.26
CA VAL A 169 -22.52 8.24 2.56
C VAL A 169 -22.89 9.70 2.41
N ALA A 170 -23.64 10.19 3.39
CA ALA A 170 -24.10 11.57 3.47
C ALA A 170 -24.05 12.13 4.89
N HIS A 171 -24.17 13.46 5.02
CA HIS A 171 -24.51 14.09 6.28
C HIS A 171 -25.92 13.64 6.74
N PRO A 172 -26.20 13.45 8.05
CA PRO A 172 -27.51 13.02 8.53
C PRO A 172 -28.69 13.91 8.12
N ASP A 173 -28.44 15.22 7.96
CA ASP A 173 -29.45 16.18 7.53
C ASP A 173 -29.62 16.30 6.01
N HIS A 174 -28.86 15.50 5.23
CA HIS A 174 -28.99 15.51 3.77
C HIS A 174 -30.37 15.01 3.34
N PRO A 175 -31.03 15.61 2.31
CA PRO A 175 -32.37 15.21 1.87
C PRO A 175 -32.50 13.71 1.58
N LEU A 176 -31.46 13.09 1.00
CA LEU A 176 -31.44 11.66 0.70
C LEU A 176 -31.25 10.78 1.93
N ALA A 177 -30.82 11.31 3.08
CA ALA A 177 -30.58 10.51 4.30
C ALA A 177 -31.84 9.83 4.84
N LYS A 178 -33.02 10.41 4.61
CA LYS A 178 -34.32 9.87 5.05
C LYS A 178 -35.04 9.06 3.97
N LYS A 179 -34.47 9.03 2.75
CA LYS A 179 -35.07 8.34 1.61
C LYS A 179 -34.61 6.90 1.56
N LYS A 180 -35.51 5.99 1.20
CA LYS A 180 -35.21 4.57 0.92
C LYS A 180 -35.27 4.31 -0.58
N LYS A 181 -34.51 3.31 -1.03
CA LYS A 181 -34.46 2.88 -2.43
C LYS A 181 -34.15 4.03 -3.39
N ILE A 182 -33.08 4.77 -3.08
CA ILE A 182 -32.59 5.85 -3.92
C ILE A 182 -32.07 5.25 -5.22
N THR A 183 -32.55 5.74 -6.36
CA THR A 183 -32.04 5.29 -7.66
C THR A 183 -30.65 5.89 -7.94
N LEU A 184 -29.85 5.19 -8.74
CA LEU A 184 -28.54 5.71 -9.14
C LEU A 184 -28.70 7.06 -9.90
N LYS A 185 -29.77 7.22 -10.68
CA LYS A 185 -30.11 8.47 -11.39
C LYS A 185 -30.35 9.64 -10.44
N GLU A 186 -30.87 9.41 -9.27
CA GLU A 186 -31.05 10.45 -8.23
C GLU A 186 -29.75 10.76 -7.54
N LEU A 187 -28.99 9.69 -7.20
CA LEU A 187 -27.72 9.84 -6.52
C LEU A 187 -26.70 10.68 -7.33
N VAL A 188 -26.59 10.46 -8.64
CA VAL A 188 -25.62 11.15 -9.51
C VAL A 188 -25.93 12.64 -9.76
N LYS A 189 -27.09 13.13 -9.33
CA LYS A 189 -27.43 14.56 -9.39
C LYS A 189 -26.86 15.37 -8.24
N GLU A 190 -26.39 14.69 -7.22
CA GLU A 190 -25.84 15.32 -6.02
C GLU A 190 -24.36 15.71 -6.21
N ARG A 191 -23.85 16.55 -5.33
CA ARG A 191 -22.44 16.92 -5.29
C ARG A 191 -21.62 15.77 -4.72
N PHE A 192 -20.57 15.35 -5.42
CA PHE A 192 -19.68 14.28 -4.97
C PHE A 192 -18.32 14.79 -4.57
N LEU A 193 -17.89 14.34 -3.38
CA LEU A 193 -16.50 14.38 -2.95
C LEU A 193 -15.87 13.03 -3.35
N VAL A 194 -14.87 13.08 -4.18
CA VAL A 194 -14.24 11.85 -4.71
C VAL A 194 -12.81 11.71 -4.28
N ARG A 195 -12.31 10.49 -4.27
CA ARG A 195 -10.90 10.21 -4.07
C ARG A 195 -10.10 10.63 -5.30
N GLU A 196 -8.81 10.82 -5.09
CA GLU A 196 -7.83 11.10 -6.13
C GLU A 196 -7.85 10.03 -7.24
N GLU A 197 -7.45 10.44 -8.44
CA GLU A 197 -7.33 9.53 -9.58
C GLU A 197 -6.39 8.37 -9.25
N GLY A 198 -6.74 7.16 -9.73
CA GLY A 198 -5.99 5.93 -9.42
C GLY A 198 -6.29 5.33 -8.05
N SER A 199 -7.07 5.98 -7.18
CA SER A 199 -7.59 5.36 -5.95
C SER A 199 -8.48 4.17 -6.28
N GLY A 200 -8.30 3.05 -5.56
CA GLY A 200 -9.14 1.87 -5.76
C GLY A 200 -10.63 2.10 -5.52
N THR A 201 -11.01 2.99 -4.60
CA THR A 201 -12.40 3.38 -4.36
C THR A 201 -12.96 4.19 -5.52
N ARG A 202 -12.17 5.14 -6.06
CA ARG A 202 -12.53 5.95 -7.23
C ARG A 202 -12.75 5.06 -8.46
N LEU A 203 -11.81 4.18 -8.78
CA LEU A 203 -11.92 3.25 -9.92
C LEU A 203 -13.18 2.39 -9.89
N VAL A 204 -13.61 1.98 -8.69
CA VAL A 204 -14.84 1.18 -8.56
C VAL A 204 -16.08 2.01 -8.82
N PHE A 205 -16.12 3.23 -8.32
CA PHE A 205 -17.23 4.14 -8.53
C PHE A 205 -17.34 4.54 -10.00
N ASP A 206 -16.23 4.90 -10.62
CA ASP A 206 -16.19 5.26 -12.05
C ASP A 206 -16.68 4.09 -12.93
N ARG A 207 -16.24 2.84 -12.67
CA ARG A 207 -16.74 1.65 -13.36
C ARG A 207 -18.25 1.41 -13.16
N LEU A 208 -18.78 1.70 -11.97
CA LEU A 208 -20.22 1.61 -11.73
C LEU A 208 -20.98 2.65 -12.58
N LEU A 209 -20.47 3.85 -12.66
CA LEU A 209 -21.06 4.93 -13.46
C LEU A 209 -21.00 4.59 -14.95
N GLU A 210 -19.86 4.19 -15.45
CA GLU A 210 -19.67 3.77 -16.85
C GLU A 210 -20.63 2.65 -17.25
N LYS A 211 -20.72 1.61 -16.41
CA LYS A 211 -21.64 0.46 -16.66
C LYS A 211 -23.11 0.87 -16.78
N ASN A 212 -23.50 1.95 -16.11
CA ASN A 212 -24.87 2.47 -16.11
C ASN A 212 -25.05 3.71 -16.99
N GLU A 213 -24.05 4.05 -17.81
CA GLU A 213 -24.07 5.22 -18.72
C GLU A 213 -24.26 6.56 -17.99
N PHE A 214 -23.80 6.66 -16.74
CA PHE A 214 -23.80 7.90 -15.98
C PHE A 214 -22.42 8.53 -15.96
N LYS A 215 -22.41 9.86 -15.81
CA LYS A 215 -21.19 10.66 -15.58
C LYS A 215 -21.43 11.55 -14.38
N VAL A 216 -20.46 11.60 -13.47
CA VAL A 216 -20.44 12.51 -12.34
C VAL A 216 -19.21 13.39 -12.45
N GLU A 217 -19.41 14.69 -12.47
CA GLU A 217 -18.31 15.64 -12.33
C GLU A 217 -18.00 15.81 -10.84
N PRO A 218 -16.75 15.55 -10.41
CA PRO A 218 -16.38 15.73 -9.03
C PRO A 218 -16.59 17.19 -8.57
N TYR A 219 -17.31 17.39 -7.47
CA TYR A 219 -17.37 18.71 -6.83
C TYR A 219 -16.03 19.04 -6.17
N MET A 220 -15.41 18.05 -5.53
CA MET A 220 -14.05 18.14 -4.98
C MET A 220 -13.34 16.80 -5.11
N GLU A 221 -12.05 16.84 -5.44
CA GLU A 221 -11.16 15.69 -5.38
C GLU A 221 -10.27 15.81 -4.14
N LEU A 222 -10.21 14.75 -3.32
CA LEU A 222 -9.49 14.74 -2.05
C LEU A 222 -8.60 13.47 -1.93
N GLY A 223 -7.33 13.66 -1.59
CA GLY A 223 -6.33 12.61 -1.54
C GLY A 223 -6.43 11.64 -0.34
N SER A 224 -7.45 11.75 0.52
CA SER A 224 -7.61 10.84 1.64
C SER A 224 -9.07 10.59 2.01
N SER A 225 -9.37 9.36 2.47
CA SER A 225 -10.70 9.02 2.98
C SER A 225 -11.08 9.85 4.21
N GLU A 226 -10.09 10.26 5.01
CA GLU A 226 -10.33 11.12 6.18
C GLU A 226 -10.82 12.50 5.76
N ALA A 227 -10.14 13.14 4.80
CA ALA A 227 -10.56 14.44 4.28
C ALA A 227 -11.97 14.37 3.67
N ILE A 228 -12.29 13.29 2.95
CA ILE A 228 -13.63 13.06 2.41
C ILE A 228 -14.66 12.93 3.54
N LYS A 229 -14.40 12.14 4.58
CA LYS A 229 -15.31 12.03 5.73
C LYS A 229 -15.60 13.39 6.36
N GLN A 230 -14.55 14.18 6.62
CA GLN A 230 -14.71 15.54 7.16
C GLN A 230 -15.54 16.42 6.22
N GLY A 231 -15.30 16.34 4.90
CA GLY A 231 -16.11 17.09 3.92
C GLY A 231 -17.59 16.69 3.92
N VAL A 232 -17.89 15.38 4.01
CA VAL A 232 -19.27 14.89 4.10
C VAL A 232 -19.92 15.34 5.42
N MET A 233 -19.22 15.26 6.55
CA MET A 233 -19.69 15.75 7.84
C MET A 233 -19.91 17.25 7.87
N ALA A 234 -19.19 18.02 7.06
CA ALA A 234 -19.40 19.44 6.86
C ALA A 234 -20.53 19.76 5.87
N GLY A 235 -21.22 18.76 5.32
CA GLY A 235 -22.33 18.95 4.38
C GLY A 235 -21.91 19.37 2.97
N LEU A 236 -20.65 19.20 2.58
CA LEU A 236 -20.15 19.62 1.27
C LEU A 236 -20.64 18.75 0.11
N GLY A 237 -21.10 17.52 0.39
CA GLY A 237 -21.60 16.59 -0.62
C GLY A 237 -21.63 15.15 -0.14
N LEU A 238 -21.86 14.24 -1.08
CA LEU A 238 -21.86 12.79 -0.88
C LEU A 238 -20.50 12.20 -1.19
N ALA A 239 -20.26 10.97 -0.73
CA ALA A 239 -19.09 10.21 -1.12
C ALA A 239 -19.37 8.71 -1.17
N ILE A 240 -18.51 7.98 -1.90
CA ILE A 240 -18.45 6.52 -1.82
C ILE A 240 -17.24 6.15 -0.98
N LEU A 241 -17.45 5.43 0.11
CA LEU A 241 -16.39 5.05 1.05
C LEU A 241 -16.48 3.57 1.42
N SER A 242 -15.37 3.03 1.90
CA SER A 242 -15.33 1.69 2.50
C SER A 242 -15.98 1.71 3.88
N LEU A 243 -16.84 0.75 4.14
CA LEU A 243 -17.53 0.61 5.43
C LEU A 243 -16.56 0.51 6.62
N HIS A 244 -15.38 -0.08 6.39
CA HIS A 244 -14.31 -0.13 7.40
C HIS A 244 -13.89 1.25 7.92
N SER A 245 -14.02 2.28 7.10
CA SER A 245 -13.59 3.64 7.46
C SER A 245 -14.65 4.46 8.21
N LEU A 246 -15.85 3.91 8.43
CA LEU A 246 -17.02 4.68 8.86
C LEU A 246 -17.48 4.39 10.29
N ARG A 247 -16.92 3.38 10.94
CA ARG A 247 -17.44 2.86 12.21
C ARG A 247 -17.61 3.96 13.27
N LEU A 248 -16.59 4.74 13.51
CA LEU A 248 -16.60 5.79 14.54
C LEU A 248 -17.62 6.90 14.20
N GLU A 249 -17.69 7.31 12.93
CA GLU A 249 -18.61 8.38 12.50
C GLU A 249 -20.07 7.90 12.50
N GLN A 250 -20.31 6.62 12.21
CA GLN A 250 -21.65 6.02 12.31
C GLN A 250 -22.10 5.90 13.76
N ASP A 251 -21.22 5.39 14.66
CA ASP A 251 -21.50 5.29 16.09
C ASP A 251 -21.78 6.69 16.69
N ALA A 252 -21.03 7.70 16.25
CA ALA A 252 -21.24 9.10 16.63
C ALA A 252 -22.41 9.80 15.89
N LYS A 253 -23.11 9.09 14.99
CA LYS A 253 -24.21 9.63 14.17
C LYS A 253 -23.85 10.88 13.36
N LYS A 254 -22.58 10.97 12.93
CA LYS A 254 -22.07 12.09 12.11
C LYS A 254 -22.19 11.84 10.62
N LEU A 255 -22.30 10.57 10.22
CA LEU A 255 -22.51 10.12 8.85
C LEU A 255 -23.61 9.06 8.81
N VAL A 256 -24.34 9.02 7.68
CA VAL A 256 -25.31 7.98 7.40
C VAL A 256 -24.97 7.28 6.08
N VAL A 257 -25.18 5.97 6.04
CA VAL A 257 -25.14 5.21 4.81
C VAL A 257 -26.48 5.34 4.11
N LEU A 258 -26.45 5.68 2.83
CA LEU A 258 -27.64 5.82 2.00
C LEU A 258 -28.07 4.47 1.43
N ASP A 259 -29.39 4.24 1.38
CA ASP A 259 -30.00 3.06 0.75
C ASP A 259 -30.19 3.32 -0.75
N VAL A 260 -29.18 2.91 -1.54
CA VAL A 260 -29.11 3.18 -2.97
C VAL A 260 -29.10 1.87 -3.76
N GLU A 261 -29.86 1.85 -4.87
CA GLU A 261 -29.88 0.71 -5.81
C GLU A 261 -28.47 0.46 -6.37
N GLY A 262 -28.07 -0.83 -6.38
CA GLY A 262 -26.74 -1.25 -6.80
C GLY A 262 -25.66 -1.15 -5.70
N PHE A 263 -26.02 -0.67 -4.52
CA PHE A 263 -25.17 -0.71 -3.31
C PHE A 263 -25.75 -1.67 -2.23
N PRO A 264 -24.92 -2.18 -1.35
CA PRO A 264 -23.46 -1.98 -1.25
C PRO A 264 -22.68 -2.71 -2.35
N ILE A 265 -21.58 -2.14 -2.79
CA ILE A 265 -20.65 -2.82 -3.70
C ILE A 265 -19.73 -3.70 -2.87
N LYS A 266 -19.86 -5.03 -3.03
CA LYS A 266 -19.05 -6.01 -2.32
C LYS A 266 -17.77 -6.31 -3.08
N ARG A 267 -16.66 -6.22 -2.42
CA ARG A 267 -15.30 -6.50 -2.90
C ARG A 267 -14.49 -7.23 -1.85
N ARG A 268 -13.21 -7.47 -2.14
CA ARG A 268 -12.28 -8.11 -1.20
C ARG A 268 -11.03 -7.25 -1.03
N TRP A 269 -10.43 -7.36 0.14
CA TRP A 269 -9.06 -6.97 0.39
C TRP A 269 -8.15 -8.14 0.06
N PHE A 270 -7.00 -7.83 -0.53
CA PHE A 270 -6.03 -8.81 -0.98
C PHE A 270 -4.68 -8.55 -0.35
N ALA A 271 -4.01 -9.62 0.10
CA ALA A 271 -2.57 -9.66 0.24
C ALA A 271 -1.97 -10.05 -1.12
N VAL A 272 -0.95 -9.33 -1.56
CA VAL A 272 -0.39 -9.49 -2.90
C VAL A 272 1.13 -9.49 -2.84
N HIS A 273 1.77 -10.44 -3.50
CA HIS A 273 3.22 -10.47 -3.72
C HIS A 273 3.56 -10.95 -5.13
N MET A 274 4.82 -10.82 -5.52
CA MET A 274 5.29 -11.33 -6.81
C MET A 274 5.25 -12.86 -6.82
N LYS A 275 4.83 -13.44 -7.93
CA LYS A 275 4.80 -14.89 -8.13
C LYS A 275 6.20 -15.49 -7.98
N GLY A 276 6.27 -16.59 -7.24
CA GLY A 276 7.53 -17.27 -6.94
C GLY A 276 8.38 -16.59 -5.86
N LYS A 277 7.93 -15.48 -5.28
CA LYS A 277 8.59 -14.89 -4.13
C LYS A 277 8.46 -15.80 -2.91
N LYS A 278 9.58 -16.13 -2.28
CA LYS A 278 9.60 -16.81 -1.00
C LYS A 278 9.48 -15.79 0.12
N LEU A 279 8.37 -15.82 0.84
CA LEU A 279 8.19 -15.00 2.02
C LEU A 279 9.11 -15.52 3.14
N SER A 280 9.62 -14.61 3.98
CA SER A 280 10.30 -14.99 5.23
C SER A 280 9.31 -15.68 6.17
N LEU A 281 9.81 -16.42 7.17
CA LEU A 281 8.94 -17.04 8.18
C LEU A 281 8.01 -16.03 8.84
N VAL A 282 8.53 -14.85 9.18
CA VAL A 282 7.73 -13.76 9.75
C VAL A 282 6.63 -13.32 8.79
N ALA A 283 7.00 -13.06 7.54
CA ALA A 283 6.05 -12.60 6.52
C ALA A 283 5.02 -13.68 6.18
N GLN A 284 5.43 -14.95 6.08
CA GLN A 284 4.52 -16.07 5.86
C GLN A 284 3.57 -16.26 7.04
N THR A 285 4.09 -16.21 8.28
CA THR A 285 3.26 -16.35 9.48
C THR A 285 2.22 -15.22 9.58
N PHE A 286 2.63 -13.97 9.27
CA PHE A 286 1.68 -12.85 9.27
C PHE A 286 0.68 -12.94 8.11
N HIS A 287 1.13 -13.37 6.93
CA HIS A 287 0.26 -13.61 5.78
C HIS A 287 -0.83 -14.64 6.13
N ASP A 288 -0.44 -15.80 6.68
CA ASP A 288 -1.38 -16.85 7.06
C ASP A 288 -2.31 -16.40 8.19
N PHE A 289 -1.78 -15.64 9.16
CA PHE A 289 -2.55 -15.03 10.24
C PHE A 289 -3.66 -14.11 9.71
N ILE A 290 -3.37 -13.22 8.77
CA ILE A 290 -4.42 -12.32 8.23
C ILE A 290 -5.45 -13.08 7.40
N LEU A 291 -5.06 -14.15 6.70
CA LEU A 291 -6.00 -15.00 5.96
C LEU A 291 -6.96 -15.74 6.90
N ALA A 292 -6.47 -16.22 8.03
CA ALA A 292 -7.25 -16.99 9.00
C ALA A 292 -8.08 -16.10 9.94
N GLU A 293 -7.49 -15.03 10.49
CA GLU A 293 -8.03 -14.36 11.68
C GLU A 293 -8.68 -12.99 11.40
N SER A 294 -8.55 -12.43 10.19
CA SER A 294 -9.05 -11.07 9.91
C SER A 294 -10.53 -10.88 10.23
N ASN A 295 -11.36 -11.84 9.86
CA ASN A 295 -12.81 -11.77 10.11
C ASN A 295 -13.15 -11.86 11.60
N ASN A 296 -12.42 -12.68 12.35
CA ASN A 296 -12.63 -12.88 13.79
C ASN A 296 -12.23 -11.61 14.57
N ILE A 297 -11.05 -11.07 14.27
CA ILE A 297 -10.49 -9.90 14.98
C ILE A 297 -11.31 -8.64 14.71
N LEU A 298 -11.75 -8.44 13.47
CA LEU A 298 -12.46 -7.23 13.07
C LEU A 298 -13.98 -7.30 13.31
N GLY A 299 -14.49 -8.46 13.74
CA GLY A 299 -15.89 -8.62 14.18
C GLY A 299 -16.92 -8.57 13.06
N PHE A 300 -16.53 -8.82 11.81
CA PHE A 300 -17.47 -8.84 10.67
C PHE A 300 -18.32 -10.10 10.58
N ASN A 301 -18.05 -11.12 11.40
CA ASN A 301 -18.82 -12.37 11.49
C ASN A 301 -19.87 -12.39 12.61
N LYS A 302 -20.10 -11.26 13.33
CA LYS A 302 -21.17 -11.20 14.32
C LYS A 302 -22.40 -10.56 13.69
N LYS A 303 -23.26 -11.38 13.12
CA LYS A 303 -24.70 -11.22 13.04
C LYS A 303 -25.37 -12.39 13.74
#